data_adc94fcdbe0371bc1025279f1d959ed2
#
_entry.id   adc94fcdbe0371bc1025279f1d959ed2
#
_cell.length_a   1.000
_cell.length_b   1.000
_cell.length_c   1.000
_cell.angle_alpha   90.00
_cell.angle_beta   90.00
_cell.angle_gamma   90.00
#
_symmetry.space_group_name_H-M   'P 1'
#
loop_
_entity.id
_entity.type
_entity.pdbx_description
1 polymer ?
#
loop_
_entity_poly.entity_id
_entity_poly.type
_entity_poly.pdbx_seq_one_letter_code
_entity_poly.pdbx_strand_id
1 'polypeptide(L)'
;MDKLPREIIINILSRLPIKPLVRCRCLCKFWLNLTHDSQLITMHLHQSFKNEDSLSLIFLSNILVAPNHFQTRLSFIDNNNSNNGDHYTFVDLNVTLPHFDNFEILGSCNGLLCLFDPLAKIPRYIFNPFSGEYATLPNPIRPSSSPPPRDVAIGFGYLLESNVYKVIELVYYSSAIFNGDSRPEAHVLTLGDCSWRNIGKAPFSLIRGSKASQAFVNGALHWLSDMPGFDCIVSFDVGEEQFGVVPHPEFESGQLNYRLGVLRGRLSAANYNYGEYAEMWVMNEYGVKSSWTKCFKVNCSEVGFNIGYVRPLGRWRSGEVWLLHGSSSLLCYDPRTKSLRKISIAGSPHAFQVVTHVGSLVSPQSLFGEGLHFGLFVGGDEGVHQLEF
;
A
#
# COMPACT_ATOMS: atom_id res chain seq x y z
N MET A 1 14.27 -36.07 1.41
CA MET A 1 14.39 -34.88 2.28
C MET A 1 14.31 -35.21 3.77
N ASP A 2 14.17 -36.45 4.13
CA ASP A 2 13.99 -36.91 5.53
C ASP A 2 15.24 -36.81 6.43
N LYS A 3 16.25 -36.08 6.02
CA LYS A 3 17.55 -35.99 6.73
C LYS A 3 17.86 -34.60 7.33
N LEU A 4 17.09 -33.54 6.98
CA LEU A 4 17.35 -32.23 7.52
C LEU A 4 16.35 -31.91 8.64
N PRO A 5 16.79 -31.39 9.79
CA PRO A 5 15.90 -30.87 10.83
C PRO A 5 14.99 -29.80 10.29
N ARG A 6 13.75 -29.74 10.80
CA ARG A 6 12.71 -28.76 10.36
C ARG A 6 13.20 -27.33 10.48
N GLU A 7 13.91 -27.01 11.54
CA GLU A 7 14.43 -25.67 11.82
C GLU A 7 15.43 -25.21 10.75
N ILE A 8 16.24 -26.13 10.22
CA ILE A 8 17.19 -25.84 9.14
C ILE A 8 16.44 -25.60 7.85
N ILE A 9 15.40 -26.39 7.56
CA ILE A 9 14.55 -26.20 6.37
C ILE A 9 13.88 -24.82 6.44
N ILE A 10 13.27 -24.46 7.56
CA ILE A 10 12.65 -23.16 7.79
C ILE A 10 13.66 -22.01 7.60
N ASN A 11 14.86 -22.14 8.16
CA ASN A 11 15.90 -21.12 8.02
C ASN A 11 16.34 -20.93 6.56
N ILE A 12 16.48 -22.01 5.79
CA ILE A 12 16.80 -21.93 4.36
C ILE A 12 15.65 -21.25 3.60
N LEU A 13 14.42 -21.71 3.80
CA LEU A 13 13.25 -21.21 3.10
C LEU A 13 12.95 -19.73 3.42
N SER A 14 13.18 -19.31 4.66
CA SER A 14 12.94 -17.91 5.06
C SER A 14 13.80 -16.89 4.31
N ARG A 15 14.86 -17.35 3.65
CA ARG A 15 15.78 -16.49 2.85
C ARG A 15 15.47 -16.50 1.34
N LEU A 16 14.55 -17.34 0.91
CA LEU A 16 14.18 -17.41 -0.51
C LEU A 16 13.24 -16.27 -0.90
N PRO A 17 13.29 -15.80 -2.15
CA PRO A 17 12.28 -14.89 -2.68
C PRO A 17 10.87 -15.49 -2.58
N ILE A 18 9.86 -14.65 -2.46
CA ILE A 18 8.46 -15.08 -2.27
C ILE A 18 7.94 -16.01 -3.38
N LYS A 19 8.27 -15.72 -4.65
CA LYS A 19 7.77 -16.48 -5.81
C LYS A 19 8.15 -17.97 -5.78
N PRO A 20 9.43 -18.37 -5.58
CA PRO A 20 9.79 -19.76 -5.38
C PRO A 20 9.05 -20.41 -4.21
N LEU A 21 8.86 -19.71 -3.10
CA LEU A 21 8.16 -20.25 -1.93
C LEU A 21 6.70 -20.56 -2.22
N VAL A 22 6.00 -19.65 -2.87
CA VAL A 22 4.60 -19.89 -3.27
C VAL A 22 4.49 -21.06 -4.24
N ARG A 23 5.43 -21.21 -5.18
CA ARG A 23 5.47 -22.36 -6.10
C ARG A 23 5.73 -23.69 -5.37
N CYS A 24 6.43 -23.68 -4.25
CA CYS A 24 6.63 -24.89 -3.45
C CYS A 24 5.32 -25.48 -2.93
N ARG A 25 4.26 -24.69 -2.75
CA ARG A 25 2.92 -25.16 -2.35
C ARG A 25 2.38 -26.25 -3.28
N CYS A 26 2.72 -26.18 -4.56
CA CYS A 26 2.24 -27.12 -5.58
C CYS A 26 3.01 -28.45 -5.62
N LEU A 27 4.13 -28.60 -4.90
CA LEU A 27 4.98 -29.77 -4.99
C LEU A 27 4.42 -30.98 -4.23
N CYS A 28 4.02 -30.79 -2.98
CA CYS A 28 3.37 -31.83 -2.16
C CYS A 28 2.80 -31.24 -0.88
N LYS A 29 1.97 -32.03 -0.16
CA LYS A 29 1.34 -31.64 1.12
C LYS A 29 2.32 -31.17 2.19
N PHE A 30 3.53 -31.76 2.25
CA PHE A 30 4.56 -31.32 3.19
C PHE A 30 4.96 -29.86 2.97
N TRP A 31 5.24 -29.47 1.72
CA TRP A 31 5.60 -28.10 1.37
C TRP A 31 4.44 -27.13 1.55
N LEU A 32 3.22 -27.56 1.19
CA LEU A 32 2.02 -26.78 1.43
C LEU A 32 1.88 -26.45 2.92
N ASN A 33 1.91 -27.45 3.79
CA ASN A 33 1.81 -27.26 5.23
C ASN A 33 2.95 -26.40 5.78
N LEU A 34 4.16 -26.55 5.26
CA LEU A 34 5.30 -25.76 5.70
C LEU A 34 5.18 -24.28 5.34
N THR A 35 4.59 -23.96 4.18
CA THR A 35 4.35 -22.55 3.80
C THR A 35 3.24 -21.88 4.60
N HIS A 36 2.43 -22.62 5.35
CA HIS A 36 1.46 -22.11 6.32
C HIS A 36 2.00 -22.10 7.76
N ASP A 37 3.26 -22.53 7.95
CA ASP A 37 3.88 -22.50 9.26
C ASP A 37 4.15 -21.07 9.75
N SER A 38 3.64 -20.74 10.93
CA SER A 38 3.76 -19.40 11.51
C SER A 38 5.21 -18.96 11.72
N GLN A 39 6.11 -19.90 12.07
CA GLN A 39 7.53 -19.62 12.23
C GLN A 39 8.18 -19.26 10.89
N LEU A 40 7.90 -20.02 9.82
CA LEU A 40 8.39 -19.68 8.49
C LEU A 40 7.86 -18.35 8.01
N ILE A 41 6.56 -18.10 8.16
CA ILE A 41 5.92 -16.82 7.75
C ILE A 41 6.60 -15.64 8.45
N THR A 42 6.76 -15.71 9.77
CA THR A 42 7.38 -14.64 10.56
C THR A 42 8.84 -14.43 10.20
N MET A 43 9.62 -15.51 10.07
CA MET A 43 11.04 -15.43 9.71
C MET A 43 11.23 -14.88 8.30
N HIS A 44 10.42 -15.33 7.34
CA HIS A 44 10.48 -14.86 5.96
C HIS A 44 10.16 -13.36 5.89
N LEU A 45 9.09 -12.93 6.55
CA LEU A 45 8.69 -11.51 6.58
C LEU A 45 9.81 -10.65 7.20
N HIS A 46 10.40 -11.08 8.32
CA HIS A 46 11.50 -10.36 8.95
C HIS A 46 12.75 -10.28 8.05
N GLN A 47 13.09 -11.36 7.32
CA GLN A 47 14.19 -11.34 6.36
C GLN A 47 13.89 -10.42 5.17
N SER A 48 12.65 -10.43 4.70
CA SER A 48 12.20 -9.57 3.60
C SER A 48 12.29 -8.08 3.93
N PHE A 49 11.99 -7.68 5.17
CA PHE A 49 12.17 -6.29 5.61
C PHE A 49 13.63 -5.86 5.75
N LYS A 50 14.52 -6.79 6.09
CA LYS A 50 15.97 -6.50 6.16
C LYS A 50 16.61 -6.37 4.79
N ASN A 51 16.03 -6.99 3.80
CA ASN A 51 16.56 -7.01 2.44
C ASN A 51 15.81 -6.01 1.57
N GLU A 52 16.44 -4.86 1.29
CA GLU A 52 15.88 -3.85 0.37
C GLU A 52 15.54 -4.44 -1.02
N ASP A 53 16.16 -5.57 -1.38
CA ASP A 53 15.92 -6.29 -2.63
C ASP A 53 14.58 -7.04 -2.68
N SER A 54 13.92 -7.20 -1.54
CA SER A 54 12.59 -7.83 -1.46
C SER A 54 11.45 -6.88 -1.82
N LEU A 55 11.76 -5.60 -2.04
CA LEU A 55 10.78 -4.61 -2.42
C LEU A 55 10.32 -4.84 -3.86
N SER A 56 9.01 -4.88 -4.04
CA SER A 56 8.33 -4.92 -5.34
C SER A 56 7.44 -3.70 -5.49
N LEU A 57 7.12 -3.33 -6.72
CA LEU A 57 6.07 -2.36 -7.02
C LEU A 57 4.86 -3.12 -7.56
N ILE A 58 3.72 -2.97 -6.91
CA ILE A 58 2.44 -3.46 -7.41
C ILE A 58 1.72 -2.33 -8.11
N PHE A 59 1.27 -2.60 -9.32
CA PHE A 59 0.52 -1.68 -10.17
C PHE A 59 -0.92 -2.17 -10.30
N LEU A 60 -1.84 -1.26 -10.16
CA LEU A 60 -3.25 -1.49 -10.45
C LEU A 60 -3.67 -0.51 -11.54
N SER A 61 -4.24 -1.03 -12.60
CA SER A 61 -4.79 -0.25 -13.70
C SER A 61 -6.20 -0.72 -14.03
N ASN A 62 -7.07 0.24 -14.32
CA ASN A 62 -8.42 -0.02 -14.78
C ASN A 62 -8.47 0.25 -16.28
N ILE A 63 -8.66 -0.81 -17.08
CA ILE A 63 -8.66 -0.76 -18.54
C ILE A 63 -10.11 -0.76 -19.00
N LEU A 64 -10.49 0.23 -19.81
CA LEU A 64 -11.82 0.27 -20.42
C LEU A 64 -11.88 -0.77 -21.54
N VAL A 65 -12.65 -1.85 -21.35
CA VAL A 65 -12.82 -2.94 -22.32
C VAL A 65 -14.09 -2.82 -23.15
N ALA A 66 -15.10 -2.09 -22.62
CA ALA A 66 -16.34 -1.77 -23.33
C ALA A 66 -16.93 -0.46 -22.73
N PRO A 67 -17.91 0.20 -23.38
CA PRO A 67 -18.56 1.38 -22.81
C PRO A 67 -19.06 1.10 -21.39
N ASN A 68 -18.56 1.86 -20.42
CA ASN A 68 -18.84 1.74 -18.98
C ASN A 68 -18.41 0.40 -18.33
N HIS A 69 -17.58 -0.40 -19.01
CA HIS A 69 -17.06 -1.63 -18.45
C HIS A 69 -15.53 -1.55 -18.34
N PHE A 70 -15.04 -1.57 -17.10
CA PHE A 70 -13.63 -1.56 -16.77
C PHE A 70 -13.20 -2.95 -16.35
N GLN A 71 -12.01 -3.33 -16.76
CA GLN A 71 -11.30 -4.50 -16.25
C GLN A 71 -10.12 -4.02 -15.41
N THR A 72 -10.10 -4.44 -14.16
CA THR A 72 -8.97 -4.17 -13.27
C THR A 72 -7.85 -5.17 -13.57
N ARG A 73 -6.63 -4.66 -13.72
CA ARG A 73 -5.42 -5.44 -13.93
C ARG A 73 -4.43 -5.15 -12.81
N LEU A 74 -3.94 -6.21 -12.18
CA LEU A 74 -2.83 -6.14 -11.25
C LEU A 74 -1.57 -6.67 -11.92
N SER A 75 -0.50 -5.91 -11.81
CA SER A 75 0.81 -6.28 -12.34
C SER A 75 1.88 -5.93 -11.32
N PHE A 76 3.03 -6.51 -11.41
CA PHE A 76 4.13 -6.14 -10.55
C PHE A 76 5.46 -6.07 -11.30
N ILE A 77 6.38 -5.31 -10.71
CA ILE A 77 7.77 -5.26 -11.08
C ILE A 77 8.59 -5.60 -9.84
N ASP A 78 9.48 -6.54 -9.97
CA ASP A 78 10.49 -6.79 -8.95
C ASP A 78 11.90 -6.42 -9.45
N ASN A 79 12.81 -6.39 -8.51
CA ASN A 79 14.20 -6.06 -8.79
C ASN A 79 14.90 -7.04 -9.75
N ASN A 80 14.35 -8.23 -10.00
CA ASN A 80 14.95 -9.24 -10.88
C ASN A 80 14.54 -9.12 -12.34
N ASN A 81 13.55 -8.27 -12.65
CA ASN A 81 12.96 -8.14 -13.97
C ASN A 81 13.57 -7.03 -14.84
N SER A 82 14.78 -6.54 -14.52
CA SER A 82 15.47 -5.58 -15.38
C SER A 82 16.19 -6.31 -16.53
N ASN A 83 15.69 -6.16 -17.73
CA ASN A 83 16.40 -6.54 -18.94
C ASN A 83 17.28 -5.36 -19.38
N ASN A 84 18.59 -5.44 -19.16
CA ASN A 84 19.58 -4.44 -19.60
C ASN A 84 19.26 -2.96 -19.26
N GLY A 85 19.35 -2.63 -17.95
CA GLY A 85 19.40 -1.23 -17.51
C GLY A 85 18.05 -0.60 -17.19
N ASP A 86 17.35 0.02 -18.12
CA ASP A 86 16.19 0.87 -17.86
C ASP A 86 14.86 0.32 -18.37
N HIS A 87 14.86 -0.89 -18.92
CA HIS A 87 13.66 -1.52 -19.45
C HIS A 87 13.12 -2.58 -18.47
N TYR A 88 11.95 -2.29 -17.93
CA TYR A 88 11.22 -3.20 -17.09
C TYR A 88 10.02 -3.79 -17.83
N THR A 89 9.62 -4.98 -17.45
CA THR A 89 8.41 -5.61 -17.97
C THR A 89 7.45 -5.86 -16.81
N PHE A 90 6.16 -5.63 -17.06
CA PHE A 90 5.12 -6.06 -16.11
C PHE A 90 5.03 -7.58 -16.09
N VAL A 91 4.91 -8.13 -14.90
CA VAL A 91 4.44 -9.49 -14.71
C VAL A 91 3.01 -9.38 -14.21
N ASP A 92 2.08 -9.86 -15.02
CA ASP A 92 0.68 -9.86 -14.62
C ASP A 92 0.45 -10.84 -13.48
N LEU A 93 -0.31 -10.38 -12.52
CA LEU A 93 -0.88 -11.18 -11.49
C LEU A 93 -2.29 -11.58 -12.00
N ASN A 94 -2.43 -12.83 -12.40
CA ASN A 94 -3.73 -13.37 -12.80
C ASN A 94 -4.62 -13.44 -11.57
N VAL A 95 -5.32 -12.35 -11.29
CA VAL A 95 -6.20 -12.21 -10.14
C VAL A 95 -7.64 -12.26 -10.63
N THR A 96 -8.40 -13.21 -10.12
CA THR A 96 -9.84 -13.28 -10.28
C THR A 96 -10.48 -13.14 -8.91
N LEU A 97 -10.75 -11.91 -8.50
CA LEU A 97 -11.59 -11.64 -7.34
C LEU A 97 -13.06 -11.54 -7.80
N PRO A 98 -14.02 -12.01 -7.00
CA PRO A 98 -15.44 -11.81 -7.31
C PRO A 98 -15.71 -10.31 -7.48
N HIS A 99 -16.41 -9.95 -8.56
CA HIS A 99 -16.75 -8.56 -8.86
C HIS A 99 -15.52 -7.61 -8.93
N PHE A 100 -14.40 -8.10 -9.48
CA PHE A 100 -13.14 -7.36 -9.56
C PHE A 100 -13.15 -6.34 -10.72
N ASP A 101 -14.15 -5.46 -10.72
CA ASP A 101 -14.28 -4.39 -11.69
C ASP A 101 -14.06 -3.06 -10.99
N ASN A 102 -13.02 -2.33 -11.38
CA ASN A 102 -12.73 -0.97 -10.91
C ASN A 102 -12.38 -0.84 -9.40
N PHE A 103 -11.40 -1.62 -8.92
CA PHE A 103 -10.87 -1.47 -7.57
C PHE A 103 -9.77 -0.41 -7.45
N GLU A 104 -9.52 0.03 -6.21
CA GLU A 104 -8.37 0.87 -5.84
C GLU A 104 -7.57 0.19 -4.73
N ILE A 105 -6.23 0.37 -4.72
CA ILE A 105 -5.37 -0.08 -3.63
C ILE A 105 -5.28 1.06 -2.61
N LEU A 106 -5.72 0.83 -1.38
CA LEU A 106 -5.69 1.83 -0.31
C LEU A 106 -4.60 1.58 0.74
N GLY A 107 -3.93 0.45 0.69
CA GLY A 107 -2.81 0.15 1.58
C GLY A 107 -2.10 -1.13 1.20
N SER A 108 -0.82 -1.19 1.56
CA SER A 108 0.03 -2.38 1.44
C SER A 108 0.79 -2.55 2.76
N CYS A 109 0.61 -3.68 3.41
CA CYS A 109 1.24 -3.96 4.69
C CYS A 109 1.56 -5.45 4.82
N ASN A 110 2.81 -5.80 5.13
CA ASN A 110 3.28 -7.16 5.39
C ASN A 110 2.86 -8.20 4.32
N GLY A 111 2.88 -7.81 3.05
CA GLY A 111 2.51 -8.67 1.92
C GLY A 111 1.02 -8.78 1.64
N LEU A 112 0.21 -7.97 2.31
CA LEU A 112 -1.22 -7.86 2.09
C LEU A 112 -1.58 -6.51 1.47
N LEU A 113 -2.57 -6.51 0.59
CA LEU A 113 -3.19 -5.32 0.01
C LEU A 113 -4.59 -5.15 0.58
N CYS A 114 -4.96 -3.92 0.92
CA CYS A 114 -6.34 -3.53 1.18
C CYS A 114 -6.94 -2.95 -0.10
N LEU A 115 -7.98 -3.61 -0.62
CA LEU A 115 -8.67 -3.24 -1.86
C LEU A 115 -10.01 -2.57 -1.53
N PHE A 116 -10.27 -1.48 -2.23
CA PHE A 116 -11.42 -0.61 -2.04
C PHE A 116 -12.33 -0.63 -3.26
N ASP A 117 -13.63 -0.72 -3.03
CA ASP A 117 -14.67 -0.58 -4.01
C ASP A 117 -15.12 0.89 -4.08
N PRO A 118 -14.74 1.65 -5.12
CA PRO A 118 -15.05 3.07 -5.21
C PRO A 118 -16.54 3.36 -5.48
N LEU A 119 -17.28 2.38 -6.01
CA LEU A 119 -18.73 2.52 -6.24
C LEU A 119 -19.50 2.38 -4.93
N ALA A 120 -19.21 1.33 -4.17
CA ALA A 120 -19.81 1.12 -2.85
C ALA A 120 -19.20 2.03 -1.77
N LYS A 121 -18.04 2.62 -2.02
CA LYS A 121 -17.25 3.43 -1.07
C LYS A 121 -16.92 2.67 0.21
N ILE A 122 -16.48 1.44 0.08
CA ILE A 122 -16.08 0.57 1.21
C ILE A 122 -14.78 -0.17 0.92
N PRO A 123 -13.94 -0.45 1.91
CA PRO A 123 -12.89 -1.45 1.80
C PRO A 123 -13.56 -2.83 1.71
N ARG A 124 -13.18 -3.61 0.70
CA ARG A 124 -13.88 -4.85 0.39
C ARG A 124 -13.05 -6.09 0.64
N TYR A 125 -11.77 -6.07 0.27
CA TYR A 125 -10.92 -7.25 0.36
C TYR A 125 -9.58 -6.95 1.01
N ILE A 126 -9.09 -7.93 1.78
CA ILE A 126 -7.67 -8.08 2.08
C ILE A 126 -7.15 -9.19 1.18
N PHE A 127 -6.09 -8.92 0.44
CA PHE A 127 -5.61 -9.75 -0.64
C PHE A 127 -4.10 -9.94 -0.59
N ASN A 128 -3.62 -11.17 -0.75
CA ASN A 128 -2.20 -11.45 -0.96
C ASN A 128 -1.95 -11.68 -2.46
N PRO A 129 -1.27 -10.75 -3.14
CA PRO A 129 -1.10 -10.82 -4.59
C PRO A 129 -0.20 -11.97 -5.08
N PHE A 130 0.65 -12.52 -4.20
CA PHE A 130 1.54 -13.60 -4.57
C PHE A 130 0.93 -15.00 -4.35
N SER A 131 0.12 -15.18 -3.32
CA SER A 131 -0.57 -16.45 -3.08
C SER A 131 -1.93 -16.54 -3.78
N GLY A 132 -2.51 -15.41 -4.19
CA GLY A 132 -3.86 -15.33 -4.74
C GLY A 132 -4.98 -15.45 -3.70
N GLU A 133 -4.63 -15.59 -2.42
CA GLU A 133 -5.58 -15.71 -1.32
C GLU A 133 -6.19 -14.36 -0.97
N TYR A 134 -7.49 -14.36 -0.64
CA TYR A 134 -8.18 -13.17 -0.19
C TYR A 134 -9.17 -13.47 0.93
N ALA A 135 -9.54 -12.43 1.66
CA ALA A 135 -10.64 -12.43 2.62
C ALA A 135 -11.54 -11.22 2.36
N THR A 136 -12.85 -11.44 2.42
CA THR A 136 -13.84 -10.37 2.30
C THR A 136 -14.01 -9.67 3.63
N LEU A 137 -13.95 -8.34 3.63
CA LEU A 137 -14.18 -7.54 4.82
C LEU A 137 -15.69 -7.41 5.12
N PRO A 138 -16.09 -7.38 6.38
CA PRO A 138 -17.47 -7.06 6.75
C PRO A 138 -17.82 -5.64 6.28
N ASN A 139 -19.04 -5.45 5.82
CA ASN A 139 -19.50 -4.12 5.41
C ASN A 139 -19.54 -3.18 6.63
N PRO A 140 -19.07 -1.93 6.48
CA PRO A 140 -19.20 -0.94 7.55
C PRO A 140 -20.67 -0.70 7.90
N ILE A 141 -20.99 -0.71 9.20
CA ILE A 141 -22.34 -0.42 9.68
C ILE A 141 -22.55 1.10 9.63
N ARG A 142 -23.45 1.53 8.76
CA ARG A 142 -23.83 2.93 8.62
C ARG A 142 -25.26 3.10 9.11
N PRO A 143 -25.55 4.11 9.99
CA PRO A 143 -26.91 4.35 10.45
C PRO A 143 -27.86 4.59 9.27
N SER A 144 -29.02 3.97 9.26
CA SER A 144 -30.03 4.10 8.20
C SER A 144 -30.52 5.56 8.02
N SER A 145 -30.38 6.39 9.04
CA SER A 145 -30.71 7.82 9.02
C SER A 145 -29.59 8.72 8.46
N SER A 146 -28.39 8.15 8.23
CA SER A 146 -27.26 8.92 7.71
C SER A 146 -27.37 9.04 6.18
N PRO A 147 -27.05 10.23 5.63
CA PRO A 147 -26.92 10.36 4.18
C PRO A 147 -25.80 9.47 3.66
N PRO A 148 -25.79 9.10 2.37
CA PRO A 148 -24.69 8.36 1.79
C PRO A 148 -23.37 9.11 1.99
N PRO A 149 -22.25 8.39 2.19
CA PRO A 149 -20.95 9.02 2.34
C PRO A 149 -20.62 9.86 1.12
N ARG A 150 -20.19 11.09 1.36
CA ARG A 150 -19.67 11.95 0.31
C ARG A 150 -18.29 11.49 -0.14
N ASP A 151 -17.41 11.22 0.84
CA ASP A 151 -16.04 10.76 0.62
C ASP A 151 -15.60 9.85 1.76
N VAL A 152 -14.58 9.02 1.50
CA VAL A 152 -14.03 8.07 2.45
C VAL A 152 -12.51 8.06 2.31
N ALA A 153 -11.78 8.13 3.43
CA ALA A 153 -10.35 7.88 3.46
C ALA A 153 -10.06 6.61 4.29
N ILE A 154 -9.12 5.82 3.83
CA ILE A 154 -8.79 4.51 4.41
C ILE A 154 -7.32 4.45 4.79
N GLY A 155 -7.04 3.79 5.90
CA GLY A 155 -5.71 3.36 6.28
C GLY A 155 -5.69 1.88 6.58
N PHE A 156 -4.58 1.21 6.24
CA PHE A 156 -4.34 -0.20 6.53
C PHE A 156 -2.98 -0.34 7.20
N GLY A 157 -2.97 -0.87 8.41
CA GLY A 157 -1.78 -0.99 9.23
C GLY A 157 -1.71 -2.29 10.02
N TYR A 158 -0.56 -2.50 10.66
CA TYR A 158 -0.24 -3.71 11.40
C TYR A 158 0.42 -3.35 12.74
N LEU A 159 -0.02 -4.01 13.79
CA LEU A 159 0.55 -3.90 15.13
C LEU A 159 1.45 -5.11 15.38
N LEU A 160 2.77 -4.85 15.45
CA LEU A 160 3.78 -5.91 15.59
C LEU A 160 3.65 -6.66 16.92
N GLU A 161 3.37 -5.96 18.01
CA GLU A 161 3.32 -6.52 19.36
C GLU A 161 2.24 -7.58 19.53
N SER A 162 1.06 -7.35 18.97
CA SER A 162 -0.09 -8.25 19.04
C SER A 162 -0.30 -9.10 17.78
N ASN A 163 0.51 -8.91 16.73
CA ASN A 163 0.36 -9.56 15.42
C ASN A 163 -1.03 -9.35 14.79
N VAL A 164 -1.54 -8.13 14.89
CA VAL A 164 -2.90 -7.77 14.48
C VAL A 164 -2.88 -6.73 13.37
N TYR A 165 -3.71 -6.94 12.35
CA TYR A 165 -3.96 -5.96 11.29
C TYR A 165 -5.21 -5.14 11.61
N LYS A 166 -5.18 -3.86 11.28
CA LYS A 166 -6.35 -2.98 11.41
C LYS A 166 -6.58 -2.19 10.14
N VAL A 167 -7.85 -1.98 9.82
CA VAL A 167 -8.31 -1.04 8.80
C VAL A 167 -9.03 0.10 9.51
N ILE A 168 -8.65 1.33 9.23
CA ILE A 168 -9.38 2.52 9.66
C ILE A 168 -10.11 3.12 8.47
N GLU A 169 -11.37 3.49 8.68
CA GLU A 169 -12.21 4.21 7.73
C GLU A 169 -12.58 5.58 8.31
N LEU A 170 -12.33 6.64 7.55
CA LEU A 170 -12.70 8.03 7.87
C LEU A 170 -13.79 8.46 6.90
N VAL A 171 -15.01 8.65 7.41
CA VAL A 171 -16.22 8.85 6.60
C VAL A 171 -16.66 10.30 6.67
N TYR A 172 -16.76 10.94 5.51
CA TYR A 172 -17.27 12.30 5.35
C TYR A 172 -18.72 12.27 4.87
N TYR A 173 -19.63 12.83 5.65
CA TYR A 173 -21.04 12.97 5.30
C TYR A 173 -21.35 14.37 4.74
N SER A 174 -22.24 14.42 3.76
CA SER A 174 -22.64 15.72 3.14
C SER A 174 -23.26 16.69 4.12
N SER A 175 -24.00 16.19 5.12
CA SER A 175 -24.64 17.00 6.16
C SER A 175 -23.65 17.74 7.06
N ALA A 176 -22.46 17.19 7.27
CA ALA A 176 -21.44 17.81 8.12
C ALA A 176 -20.95 19.15 7.56
N ILE A 177 -20.94 19.30 6.22
CA ILE A 177 -20.50 20.53 5.55
C ILE A 177 -21.50 21.68 5.75
N PHE A 178 -22.80 21.38 5.69
CA PHE A 178 -23.85 22.37 5.91
C PHE A 178 -23.90 22.84 7.36
N ASN A 179 -23.47 21.99 8.30
CA ASN A 179 -23.41 22.30 9.73
C ASN A 179 -22.06 22.90 10.18
N GLY A 180 -21.12 23.16 9.25
CA GLY A 180 -19.81 23.75 9.55
C GLY A 180 -18.79 22.78 10.17
N ASP A 181 -19.15 21.53 10.41
CA ASP A 181 -18.24 20.49 10.91
C ASP A 181 -17.80 19.56 9.78
N SER A 182 -16.62 19.80 9.24
CA SER A 182 -16.04 19.01 8.14
C SER A 182 -15.25 17.78 8.61
N ARG A 183 -15.24 17.50 9.91
CA ARG A 183 -14.46 16.36 10.47
C ARG A 183 -15.15 15.03 10.19
N PRO A 184 -14.39 14.01 9.75
CA PRO A 184 -14.95 12.69 9.45
C PRO A 184 -15.24 11.89 10.72
N GLU A 185 -16.20 10.97 10.61
CA GLU A 185 -16.36 9.88 11.58
C GLU A 185 -15.32 8.81 11.32
N ALA A 186 -14.72 8.30 12.39
CA ALA A 186 -13.68 7.28 12.33
C ALA A 186 -14.21 5.91 12.79
N HIS A 187 -14.01 4.91 11.95
CA HIS A 187 -14.36 3.52 12.26
C HIS A 187 -13.12 2.64 12.12
N VAL A 188 -12.95 1.68 13.01
CA VAL A 188 -11.84 0.72 13.00
C VAL A 188 -12.39 -0.69 12.89
N LEU A 189 -11.77 -1.48 12.03
CA LEU A 189 -11.93 -2.92 11.96
C LEU A 189 -10.59 -3.57 12.31
N THR A 190 -10.60 -4.39 13.34
CA THR A 190 -9.52 -5.33 13.64
C THR A 190 -9.75 -6.59 12.79
N LEU A 191 -8.75 -7.02 12.00
CA LEU A 191 -8.92 -8.24 11.20
C LEU A 191 -9.04 -9.45 12.14
N GLY A 192 -10.09 -10.22 11.95
CA GLY A 192 -10.55 -11.26 12.88
C GLY A 192 -11.86 -10.90 13.58
N ASP A 193 -12.17 -9.61 13.73
CA ASP A 193 -13.47 -9.17 14.24
C ASP A 193 -14.52 -9.22 13.13
N CYS A 194 -15.77 -9.44 13.53
CA CYS A 194 -16.91 -9.53 12.61
C CYS A 194 -17.54 -8.16 12.29
N SER A 195 -17.13 -7.08 12.96
CA SER A 195 -17.78 -5.78 12.83
C SER A 195 -16.84 -4.60 13.06
N TRP A 196 -17.18 -3.51 12.41
CA TRP A 196 -16.53 -2.21 12.58
C TRP A 196 -16.95 -1.57 13.91
N ARG A 197 -15.98 -0.91 14.57
CA ARG A 197 -16.24 -0.08 15.76
C ARG A 197 -16.14 1.39 15.38
N ASN A 198 -17.11 2.20 15.82
CA ASN A 198 -17.02 3.65 15.76
C ASN A 198 -16.16 4.14 16.93
N ILE A 199 -15.10 4.89 16.63
CA ILE A 199 -14.19 5.48 17.63
C ILE A 199 -14.38 7.00 17.77
N GLY A 200 -15.46 7.54 17.20
CA GLY A 200 -15.79 8.95 17.25
C GLY A 200 -15.37 9.74 16.04
N LYS A 201 -15.34 11.07 16.17
CA LYS A 201 -14.90 11.96 15.10
C LYS A 201 -13.39 12.16 15.14
N ALA A 202 -12.75 12.09 13.98
CA ALA A 202 -11.35 12.51 13.85
C ALA A 202 -11.24 14.00 14.19
N PRO A 203 -10.18 14.42 14.90
CA PRO A 203 -10.01 15.83 15.28
C PRO A 203 -9.62 16.74 14.11
N PHE A 204 -9.36 16.16 12.95
CA PHE A 204 -8.86 16.84 11.75
C PHE A 204 -9.72 16.53 10.54
N SER A 205 -9.70 17.42 9.55
CA SER A 205 -10.10 17.16 8.17
C SER A 205 -8.87 16.84 7.34
N LEU A 206 -8.99 15.92 6.37
CA LEU A 206 -7.91 15.53 5.48
C LEU A 206 -8.04 16.21 4.12
N ILE A 207 -6.94 16.36 3.40
CA ILE A 207 -6.95 16.89 2.03
C ILE A 207 -7.92 16.07 1.17
N ARG A 208 -8.85 16.77 0.56
CA ARG A 208 -9.89 16.18 -0.29
C ARG A 208 -9.29 15.31 -1.39
N GLY A 209 -9.90 14.14 -1.61
CA GLY A 209 -9.42 13.16 -2.58
C GLY A 209 -8.24 12.31 -2.10
N SER A 210 -7.77 12.51 -0.86
CA SER A 210 -6.76 11.64 -0.24
C SER A 210 -7.43 10.38 0.33
N LYS A 211 -7.80 9.44 -0.55
CA LYS A 211 -8.52 8.22 -0.17
C LYS A 211 -7.69 7.25 0.66
N ALA A 212 -6.39 7.17 0.42
CA ALA A 212 -5.48 6.26 1.12
C ALA A 212 -4.57 6.99 2.09
N SER A 213 -4.14 6.32 3.18
CA SER A 213 -2.99 6.79 3.94
C SER A 213 -1.76 6.81 3.05
N GLN A 214 -0.96 7.87 3.16
CA GLN A 214 0.19 8.05 2.26
C GLN A 214 1.43 7.32 2.77
N ALA A 215 1.51 7.04 4.07
CA ALA A 215 2.62 6.33 4.69
C ALA A 215 2.15 5.55 5.93
N PHE A 216 2.76 4.39 6.14
CA PHE A 216 2.67 3.63 7.39
C PHE A 216 4.09 3.50 7.96
N VAL A 217 4.35 4.18 9.06
CA VAL A 217 5.68 4.27 9.71
C VAL A 217 5.50 4.31 11.21
N ASN A 218 6.38 3.64 11.94
CA ASN A 218 6.42 3.63 13.39
C ASN A 218 5.07 3.25 14.04
N GLY A 219 4.36 2.27 13.46
CA GLY A 219 3.05 1.85 13.96
C GLY A 219 1.90 2.80 13.67
N ALA A 220 2.15 3.91 12.96
CA ALA A 220 1.15 4.92 12.67
C ALA A 220 0.90 5.11 11.16
N LEU A 221 -0.34 5.38 10.81
CA LEU A 221 -0.82 5.77 9.49
C LEU A 221 -0.77 7.29 9.36
N HIS A 222 -0.43 7.83 8.17
CA HIS A 222 -0.23 9.26 7.98
C HIS A 222 -1.02 9.80 6.79
N TRP A 223 -1.62 10.98 6.98
CA TRP A 223 -2.33 11.77 5.98
C TRP A 223 -1.92 13.24 6.08
N LEU A 224 -2.28 14.02 5.08
CA LEU A 224 -2.17 15.47 5.10
C LEU A 224 -3.49 16.10 5.51
N SER A 225 -3.44 17.09 6.39
CA SER A 225 -4.60 17.92 6.78
C SER A 225 -4.84 19.03 5.75
N ASP A 226 -6.11 19.41 5.56
CA ASP A 226 -6.52 20.58 4.79
C ASP A 226 -7.16 21.69 5.67
N MET A 227 -7.02 21.57 6.98
CA MET A 227 -7.58 22.57 7.88
C MET A 227 -6.82 23.90 7.79
N PRO A 228 -7.50 25.03 7.55
CA PRO A 228 -6.86 26.35 7.50
C PRO A 228 -6.07 26.63 8.79
N GLY A 229 -4.80 26.99 8.65
CA GLY A 229 -3.91 27.23 9.78
C GLY A 229 -3.36 26.00 10.49
N PHE A 230 -3.69 24.80 10.00
CA PHE A 230 -3.20 23.52 10.49
C PHE A 230 -2.61 22.70 9.33
N ASP A 231 -1.62 23.27 8.65
CA ASP A 231 -0.83 22.54 7.66
C ASP A 231 0.06 21.52 8.39
N CYS A 232 -0.51 20.37 8.73
CA CYS A 232 0.16 19.34 9.50
C CYS A 232 0.01 17.96 8.86
N ILE A 233 0.89 17.06 9.27
CA ILE A 233 0.78 15.64 9.02
C ILE A 233 -0.06 15.05 10.15
N VAL A 234 -1.23 14.54 9.81
CA VAL A 234 -2.09 13.80 10.74
C VAL A 234 -1.57 12.38 10.84
N SER A 235 -1.41 11.87 12.04
CA SER A 235 -1.11 10.47 12.32
C SER A 235 -2.26 9.78 13.02
N PHE A 236 -2.36 8.47 12.82
CA PHE A 236 -3.24 7.58 13.57
C PHE A 236 -2.41 6.41 14.07
N ASP A 237 -2.21 6.32 15.37
CA ASP A 237 -1.55 5.19 16.01
C ASP A 237 -2.45 3.95 15.96
N VAL A 238 -1.97 2.87 15.31
CA VAL A 238 -2.75 1.65 15.09
C VAL A 238 -2.93 0.85 16.40
N GLY A 239 -1.98 0.96 17.32
CA GLY A 239 -2.03 0.31 18.63
C GLY A 239 -3.00 0.99 19.57
N GLU A 240 -2.75 2.26 19.86
CA GLU A 240 -3.51 3.08 20.79
C GLU A 240 -4.85 3.57 20.21
N GLU A 241 -5.04 3.49 18.89
CA GLU A 241 -6.20 4.00 18.15
C GLU A 241 -6.45 5.49 18.38
N GLN A 242 -5.36 6.25 18.42
CA GLN A 242 -5.38 7.67 18.72
C GLN A 242 -4.85 8.49 17.55
N PHE A 243 -5.50 9.62 17.30
CA PHE A 243 -5.01 10.61 16.37
C PHE A 243 -3.95 11.49 17.00
N GLY A 244 -2.95 11.83 16.23
CA GLY A 244 -1.87 12.72 16.60
C GLY A 244 -1.46 13.64 15.46
N VAL A 245 -0.46 14.46 15.73
CA VAL A 245 0.14 15.39 14.76
C VAL A 245 1.63 15.13 14.68
N VAL A 246 2.14 15.02 13.45
CA VAL A 246 3.56 14.95 13.17
C VAL A 246 3.97 16.26 12.48
N PRO A 247 5.02 16.94 12.95
CA PRO A 247 5.45 18.19 12.34
C PRO A 247 5.94 17.97 10.91
N HIS A 248 5.57 18.86 9.98
CA HIS A 248 6.07 18.86 8.61
C HIS A 248 7.48 19.49 8.54
N PRO A 249 8.27 19.21 7.48
CA PRO A 249 9.56 19.88 7.26
C PRO A 249 9.37 21.39 6.99
N GLU A 250 10.40 22.16 7.29
CA GLU A 250 10.45 23.59 6.90
C GLU A 250 10.95 23.68 5.46
N PHE A 251 10.01 23.75 4.51
CA PHE A 251 10.35 23.85 3.10
C PHE A 251 10.87 25.26 2.76
N GLU A 252 11.96 25.31 1.98
CA GLU A 252 12.59 26.58 1.57
C GLU A 252 11.65 27.51 0.78
N SER A 253 10.72 26.92 0.02
CA SER A 253 9.77 27.69 -0.81
C SER A 253 8.64 28.35 -0.03
N GLY A 254 8.44 27.98 1.24
CA GLY A 254 7.26 28.37 2.00
C GLY A 254 5.94 27.82 1.45
N GLN A 255 5.96 27.08 0.34
CA GLN A 255 4.80 26.43 -0.25
C GLN A 255 4.66 25.01 0.28
N LEU A 256 3.43 24.63 0.64
CA LEU A 256 3.11 23.35 1.24
C LEU A 256 2.46 22.37 0.23
N ASN A 257 3.05 22.29 -0.96
CA ASN A 257 2.66 21.30 -1.97
C ASN A 257 3.51 20.05 -1.82
N TYR A 258 3.12 19.12 -0.97
CA TYR A 258 3.91 17.91 -0.77
C TYR A 258 3.06 16.64 -0.69
N ARG A 259 3.72 15.49 -0.87
CA ARG A 259 3.18 14.15 -0.67
C ARG A 259 4.07 13.37 0.28
N LEU A 260 3.44 12.54 1.10
CA LEU A 260 4.15 11.66 2.01
C LEU A 260 4.52 10.34 1.32
N GLY A 261 5.51 9.69 1.89
CA GLY A 261 5.93 8.34 1.51
C GLY A 261 6.85 7.75 2.56
N VAL A 262 7.44 6.62 2.24
CA VAL A 262 8.37 5.90 3.12
C VAL A 262 9.68 5.69 2.40
N LEU A 263 10.78 6.15 2.99
CA LEU A 263 12.13 5.88 2.53
C LEU A 263 12.95 5.26 3.65
N ARG A 264 13.46 4.05 3.42
CA ARG A 264 14.23 3.29 4.42
C ARG A 264 13.50 3.14 5.77
N GLY A 265 12.20 2.85 5.72
CA GLY A 265 11.37 2.72 6.92
C GLY A 265 11.10 4.02 7.67
N ARG A 266 11.48 5.19 7.10
CA ARG A 266 11.29 6.50 7.71
C ARG A 266 10.25 7.31 6.96
N LEU A 267 9.53 8.17 7.68
CA LEU A 267 8.59 9.09 7.08
C LEU A 267 9.36 10.06 6.16
N SER A 268 8.86 10.23 4.95
CA SER A 268 9.43 11.10 3.94
C SER A 268 8.38 12.00 3.32
N ALA A 269 8.82 13.16 2.85
CA ALA A 269 7.98 14.14 2.19
C ALA A 269 8.64 14.61 0.89
N ALA A 270 7.89 14.57 -0.20
CA ALA A 270 8.29 15.17 -1.47
C ALA A 270 7.56 16.50 -1.65
N ASN A 271 8.25 17.60 -1.43
CA ASN A 271 7.75 18.94 -1.75
C ASN A 271 8.02 19.25 -3.21
N TYR A 272 7.02 19.75 -3.93
CA TYR A 272 7.16 20.02 -5.35
C TYR A 272 6.59 21.39 -5.73
N ASN A 273 7.28 22.06 -6.63
CA ASN A 273 6.80 23.23 -7.32
C ASN A 273 6.42 22.81 -8.76
N TYR A 274 5.18 23.13 -9.16
CA TYR A 274 4.63 22.68 -10.44
C TYR A 274 5.55 23.06 -11.61
N GLY A 275 6.13 22.02 -12.24
CA GLY A 275 6.96 22.16 -13.43
C GLY A 275 8.44 22.50 -13.20
N GLU A 276 8.88 22.83 -11.99
CA GLU A 276 10.24 23.25 -11.76
C GLU A 276 11.07 22.16 -11.05
N TYR A 277 10.73 21.84 -9.80
CA TYR A 277 11.54 20.93 -9.00
C TYR A 277 10.72 20.13 -7.99
N ALA A 278 11.32 19.06 -7.50
CA ALA A 278 10.88 18.35 -6.30
C ALA A 278 12.02 18.24 -5.30
N GLU A 279 11.73 18.49 -4.03
CA GLU A 279 12.63 18.34 -2.90
C GLU A 279 12.23 17.15 -2.06
N MET A 280 13.16 16.25 -1.79
CA MET A 280 12.91 15.07 -0.97
C MET A 280 13.48 15.28 0.44
N TRP A 281 12.60 15.11 1.41
CA TRP A 281 12.90 15.24 2.84
C TRP A 281 12.64 13.92 3.57
N VAL A 282 13.45 13.60 4.58
CA VAL A 282 13.31 12.42 5.42
C VAL A 282 13.39 12.82 6.88
N MET A 283 12.47 12.31 7.70
CA MET A 283 12.47 12.47 9.15
C MET A 283 13.38 11.41 9.76
N ASN A 284 14.51 11.81 10.33
CA ASN A 284 15.49 10.87 10.89
C ASN A 284 15.08 10.33 12.26
N GLU A 285 14.39 11.15 13.06
CA GLU A 285 13.83 10.79 14.35
C GLU A 285 12.33 11.10 14.34
N TYR A 286 11.52 10.06 14.51
CA TYR A 286 10.06 10.17 14.36
C TYR A 286 9.46 11.17 15.35
N GLY A 287 8.63 12.08 14.83
CA GLY A 287 7.95 13.12 15.61
C GLY A 287 8.81 14.35 15.93
N VAL A 288 10.12 14.33 15.66
CA VAL A 288 11.03 15.45 15.95
C VAL A 288 11.18 16.36 14.75
N LYS A 289 10.65 17.59 14.84
CA LYS A 289 10.66 18.58 13.73
C LYS A 289 12.04 18.86 13.19
N SER A 290 13.03 19.07 14.07
CA SER A 290 14.42 19.36 13.70
C SER A 290 15.16 18.19 13.05
N SER A 291 14.60 16.98 13.09
CA SER A 291 15.20 15.79 12.49
C SER A 291 14.92 15.66 10.99
N TRP A 292 14.04 16.50 10.44
CA TRP A 292 13.85 16.55 9.00
C TRP A 292 15.10 17.02 8.28
N THR A 293 15.57 16.24 7.33
CA THR A 293 16.73 16.57 6.49
C THR A 293 16.39 16.46 5.02
N LYS A 294 16.83 17.45 4.26
CA LYS A 294 16.72 17.43 2.80
C LYS A 294 17.74 16.45 2.22
N CYS A 295 17.27 15.41 1.57
CA CYS A 295 18.11 14.37 0.98
C CYS A 295 18.62 14.78 -0.40
N PHE A 296 17.72 15.32 -1.25
CA PHE A 296 18.06 15.79 -2.60
C PHE A 296 16.98 16.72 -3.14
N LYS A 297 17.38 17.45 -4.19
CA LYS A 297 16.50 18.26 -5.03
C LYS A 297 16.68 17.83 -6.46
N VAL A 298 15.60 17.64 -7.18
CA VAL A 298 15.60 17.24 -8.59
C VAL A 298 14.87 18.28 -9.41
N ASN A 299 15.38 18.54 -10.61
CA ASN A 299 14.74 19.41 -11.59
C ASN A 299 13.83 18.57 -12.48
N CYS A 300 12.52 18.74 -12.35
CA CYS A 300 11.53 17.97 -13.11
C CYS A 300 11.42 18.40 -14.57
N SER A 301 11.87 19.61 -14.91
CA SER A 301 11.86 20.11 -16.29
C SER A 301 12.85 19.37 -17.21
N GLU A 302 13.94 18.82 -16.66
CA GLU A 302 14.95 18.06 -17.40
C GLU A 302 14.40 16.77 -18.02
N VAL A 303 13.32 16.22 -17.47
CA VAL A 303 12.67 15.00 -17.96
C VAL A 303 11.35 15.28 -18.69
N GLY A 304 11.08 16.57 -19.01
CA GLY A 304 9.93 16.98 -19.81
C GLY A 304 8.58 16.96 -19.09
N PHE A 305 8.59 17.02 -17.74
CA PHE A 305 7.36 17.02 -16.95
C PHE A 305 7.02 18.42 -16.44
N ASN A 306 5.88 18.93 -16.86
CA ASN A 306 5.48 20.29 -16.54
C ASN A 306 4.40 20.38 -15.45
N ILE A 307 3.64 19.30 -15.16
CA ILE A 307 2.53 19.33 -14.21
C ILE A 307 2.39 17.96 -13.54
N GLY A 308 2.34 17.95 -12.20
CA GLY A 308 2.06 16.74 -11.43
C GLY A 308 2.70 16.75 -10.05
N TYR A 309 2.12 15.96 -9.16
CA TYR A 309 2.73 15.71 -7.85
C TYR A 309 3.84 14.66 -7.97
N VAL A 310 4.79 14.75 -7.06
CA VAL A 310 5.85 13.74 -6.90
C VAL A 310 5.65 13.01 -5.57
N ARG A 311 5.71 11.69 -5.58
CA ARG A 311 5.61 10.86 -4.39
C ARG A 311 6.75 9.84 -4.35
N PRO A 312 7.49 9.71 -3.23
CA PRO A 312 8.50 8.66 -3.09
C PRO A 312 7.83 7.29 -3.01
N LEU A 313 8.40 6.33 -3.74
CA LEU A 313 7.96 4.93 -3.70
C LEU A 313 8.92 4.06 -2.88
N GLY A 314 10.21 4.41 -2.82
CA GLY A 314 11.19 3.66 -2.07
C GLY A 314 12.57 3.68 -2.71
N ARG A 315 13.49 2.94 -2.09
CA ARG A 315 14.84 2.78 -2.60
C ARG A 315 14.96 1.44 -3.32
N TRP A 316 15.65 1.45 -4.45
CA TRP A 316 15.91 0.26 -5.28
C TRP A 316 17.32 -0.29 -5.06
N ARG A 317 17.62 -1.51 -5.51
CA ARG A 317 18.91 -2.25 -5.34
C ARG A 317 20.16 -1.41 -5.60
N SER A 318 20.13 -0.62 -6.66
CA SER A 318 21.24 0.25 -7.06
C SER A 318 21.51 1.39 -6.10
N GLY A 319 20.66 1.56 -5.07
CA GLY A 319 20.65 2.73 -4.20
C GLY A 319 19.86 3.90 -4.75
N GLU A 320 19.25 3.72 -5.91
CA GLU A 320 18.38 4.68 -6.58
C GLU A 320 17.06 4.85 -5.82
N VAL A 321 16.45 6.03 -5.95
CA VAL A 321 15.15 6.34 -5.38
C VAL A 321 14.11 6.40 -6.48
N TRP A 322 13.08 5.57 -6.36
CA TRP A 322 11.98 5.57 -7.29
C TRP A 322 10.87 6.50 -6.84
N LEU A 323 10.36 7.26 -7.78
CA LEU A 323 9.36 8.30 -7.57
C LEU A 323 8.19 8.08 -8.52
N LEU A 324 6.98 8.27 -8.03
CA LEU A 324 5.80 8.41 -8.87
C LEU A 324 5.64 9.90 -9.21
N HIS A 325 5.48 10.21 -10.49
CA HIS A 325 5.11 11.53 -10.98
C HIS A 325 3.71 11.49 -11.60
N GLY A 326 2.81 12.26 -11.01
CA GLY A 326 1.39 12.20 -11.38
C GLY A 326 0.79 10.80 -11.15
N SER A 327 -0.05 10.36 -12.07
CA SER A 327 -0.72 9.04 -12.05
C SER A 327 -0.22 8.08 -13.14
N SER A 328 0.87 8.42 -13.85
CA SER A 328 1.23 7.69 -15.09
C SER A 328 2.71 7.54 -15.35
N SER A 329 3.58 8.15 -14.56
CA SER A 329 5.02 8.16 -14.85
C SER A 329 5.86 7.76 -13.65
N LEU A 330 6.81 6.88 -13.87
CA LEU A 330 7.83 6.53 -12.91
C LEU A 330 9.14 7.24 -13.23
N LEU A 331 9.76 7.78 -12.20
CA LEU A 331 11.05 8.43 -12.25
C LEU A 331 12.02 7.68 -11.36
N CYS A 332 13.28 7.70 -11.73
CA CYS A 332 14.37 7.14 -10.95
C CYS A 332 15.43 8.21 -10.74
N TYR A 333 15.75 8.47 -9.49
CA TYR A 333 16.85 9.35 -9.08
C TYR A 333 18.05 8.53 -8.60
N ASP A 334 19.20 8.73 -9.24
CA ASP A 334 20.48 8.15 -8.78
C ASP A 334 21.21 9.16 -7.90
N PRO A 335 21.34 8.90 -6.58
CA PRO A 335 22.05 9.82 -5.67
C PRO A 335 23.54 9.98 -5.96
N ARG A 336 24.16 9.01 -6.64
CA ARG A 336 25.61 9.03 -6.96
C ARG A 336 25.92 9.98 -8.10
N THR A 337 25.11 9.91 -9.16
CA THR A 337 25.26 10.78 -10.35
C THR A 337 24.46 12.06 -10.26
N LYS A 338 23.52 12.13 -9.28
CA LYS A 338 22.53 13.21 -9.11
C LYS A 338 21.63 13.38 -10.34
N SER A 339 21.45 12.33 -11.12
CA SER A 339 20.63 12.35 -12.33
C SER A 339 19.22 11.83 -12.06
N LEU A 340 18.25 12.43 -12.75
CA LEU A 340 16.86 11.99 -12.79
C LEU A 340 16.57 11.43 -14.18
N ARG A 341 15.94 10.26 -14.24
CA ARG A 341 15.53 9.65 -15.51
C ARG A 341 14.12 9.07 -15.43
N LYS A 342 13.45 9.01 -16.56
CA LYS A 342 12.17 8.33 -16.70
C LYS A 342 12.39 6.83 -16.84
N ILE A 343 11.60 6.06 -16.11
CA ILE A 343 11.55 4.61 -16.25
C ILE A 343 10.53 4.24 -17.34
N SER A 344 11.00 3.50 -18.33
CA SER A 344 10.13 2.96 -19.37
C SER A 344 9.70 1.54 -19.03
N ILE A 345 8.40 1.30 -19.03
CA ILE A 345 7.82 -0.02 -18.78
C ILE A 345 7.03 -0.43 -20.02
N ALA A 346 7.42 -1.56 -20.61
CA ALA A 346 6.72 -2.08 -21.78
C ALA A 346 5.27 -2.44 -21.41
N GLY A 347 4.31 -1.96 -22.21
CA GLY A 347 2.88 -2.20 -21.97
C GLY A 347 2.29 -1.37 -20.83
N SER A 348 2.97 -0.29 -20.41
CA SER A 348 2.44 0.60 -19.34
C SER A 348 1.10 1.20 -19.74
N PRO A 349 0.07 1.12 -18.88
CA PRO A 349 -1.20 1.78 -19.10
C PRO A 349 -1.05 3.31 -18.97
N HIS A 350 -2.02 4.07 -19.51
CA HIS A 350 -2.01 5.53 -19.46
C HIS A 350 -2.14 6.08 -18.04
N ALA A 351 -2.83 5.36 -17.15
CA ALA A 351 -2.95 5.71 -15.74
C ALA A 351 -2.93 4.44 -14.89
N PHE A 352 -2.27 4.52 -13.74
CA PHE A 352 -2.17 3.42 -12.80
C PHE A 352 -2.03 3.93 -11.36
N GLN A 353 -2.44 3.13 -10.42
CA GLN A 353 -1.99 3.23 -9.04
C GLN A 353 -0.74 2.37 -8.86
N VAL A 354 0.18 2.81 -8.04
CA VAL A 354 1.36 2.03 -7.67
C VAL A 354 1.59 2.11 -6.17
N VAL A 355 1.90 0.96 -5.59
CA VAL A 355 2.28 0.86 -4.18
C VAL A 355 3.55 0.02 -4.05
N THR A 356 4.37 0.36 -3.07
CA THR A 356 5.47 -0.49 -2.64
C THR A 356 4.91 -1.68 -1.87
N HIS A 357 5.49 -2.85 -2.11
CA HIS A 357 4.99 -4.09 -1.56
C HIS A 357 6.15 -5.03 -1.23
N VAL A 358 6.07 -5.65 -0.07
CA VAL A 358 6.99 -6.73 0.33
C VAL A 358 6.20 -8.02 0.28
N GLY A 359 6.58 -8.95 -0.60
CA GLY A 359 5.90 -10.23 -0.72
C GLY A 359 5.99 -11.07 0.54
N SER A 360 4.92 -11.73 0.93
CA SER A 360 4.87 -12.60 2.11
C SER A 360 4.02 -13.85 1.92
N LEU A 361 4.19 -14.80 2.84
CA LEU A 361 3.37 -16.01 2.94
C LEU A 361 2.13 -15.81 3.82
N VAL A 362 1.88 -14.61 4.33
CA VAL A 362 0.71 -14.33 5.17
C VAL A 362 -0.57 -14.64 4.40
N SER A 363 -1.41 -15.51 4.99
CA SER A 363 -2.71 -15.85 4.44
C SER A 363 -3.77 -14.92 5.00
N PRO A 364 -4.52 -14.17 4.17
CA PRO A 364 -5.66 -13.40 4.64
C PRO A 364 -6.69 -14.24 5.36
N GLN A 365 -6.88 -15.49 4.94
CA GLN A 365 -7.83 -16.43 5.54
C GLN A 365 -7.50 -16.76 6.98
N SER A 366 -6.22 -16.89 7.32
CA SER A 366 -5.78 -17.20 8.69
C SER A 366 -6.02 -16.05 9.68
N LEU A 367 -6.31 -14.84 9.18
CA LEU A 367 -6.58 -13.66 10.01
C LEU A 367 -8.04 -13.57 10.46
N PHE A 368 -8.92 -14.34 9.83
CA PHE A 368 -10.34 -14.40 10.15
C PHE A 368 -10.69 -15.80 10.62
N GLY A 369 -11.44 -15.95 11.72
CA GLY A 369 -11.94 -17.24 12.17
C GLY A 369 -12.88 -17.90 11.16
N GLU A 370 -13.24 -19.17 11.36
CA GLU A 370 -14.19 -19.90 10.53
C GLU A 370 -15.54 -19.16 10.50
N GLY A 371 -15.95 -18.65 9.33
CA GLY A 371 -17.27 -18.01 9.17
C GLY A 371 -17.36 -16.89 8.12
N LEU A 372 -16.27 -16.46 7.50
CA LEU A 372 -16.29 -15.49 6.41
C LEU A 372 -16.02 -16.19 5.07
N HIS A 373 -16.58 -15.65 3.98
CA HIS A 373 -16.38 -16.18 2.63
C HIS A 373 -14.91 -16.10 2.21
N PHE A 374 -14.33 -17.25 1.92
CA PHE A 374 -12.96 -17.40 1.47
C PHE A 374 -12.91 -17.85 0.02
N GLY A 375 -11.89 -17.43 -0.72
CA GLY A 375 -11.61 -17.92 -2.06
C GLY A 375 -10.12 -18.27 -2.23
N LEU A 376 -9.85 -19.43 -2.81
CA LEU A 376 -8.54 -19.85 -3.26
C LEU A 376 -8.60 -19.98 -4.78
N PHE A 377 -7.70 -19.31 -5.49
CA PHE A 377 -7.54 -19.50 -6.93
C PHE A 377 -6.28 -20.30 -7.24
N VAL A 378 -6.48 -21.45 -7.86
CA VAL A 378 -5.41 -22.22 -8.50
C VAL A 378 -5.44 -21.87 -9.98
N GLY A 379 -4.50 -21.04 -10.43
CA GLY A 379 -4.30 -20.75 -11.85
C GLY A 379 -3.79 -21.99 -12.57
N GLY A 380 -4.64 -22.61 -13.38
CA GLY A 380 -4.30 -23.62 -14.38
C GLY A 380 -4.90 -23.18 -15.71
N ASP A 381 -4.15 -23.27 -16.79
CA ASP A 381 -4.69 -23.23 -18.14
C ASP A 381 -5.75 -24.33 -18.26
N GLU A 382 -6.96 -23.96 -18.69
CA GLU A 382 -8.14 -24.78 -18.87
C GLU A 382 -8.98 -25.10 -17.60
N GLY A 383 -10.08 -24.35 -17.43
CA GLY A 383 -11.23 -24.72 -16.61
C GLY A 383 -11.24 -24.16 -15.20
N VAL A 384 -12.12 -23.19 -15.00
CA VAL A 384 -12.46 -22.65 -13.67
C VAL A 384 -13.21 -23.71 -12.87
N HIS A 385 -12.56 -24.30 -11.87
CA HIS A 385 -13.25 -25.05 -10.83
C HIS A 385 -13.20 -24.26 -9.53
N GLN A 386 -14.36 -23.74 -9.14
CA GLN A 386 -14.58 -23.16 -7.82
C GLN A 386 -14.67 -24.31 -6.82
N LEU A 387 -13.71 -24.39 -5.91
CA LEU A 387 -13.82 -25.29 -4.75
C LEU A 387 -14.43 -24.46 -3.61
N GLU A 388 -15.70 -24.67 -3.35
CA GLU A 388 -16.35 -24.26 -2.10
C GLU A 388 -16.03 -25.31 -1.03
N PHE A 389 -15.50 -24.84 0.10
CA PHE A 389 -15.34 -25.64 1.32
C PHE A 389 -16.22 -25.07 2.42
#